data_1b20d1624c99b59e4b3bacac6f9ea43c
#
_entry.id   1b20d1624c99b59e4b3bacac6f9ea43c
#
_cell.length_a   1.000
_cell.length_b   1.000
_cell.length_c   1.000
_cell.angle_alpha   90.00
_cell.angle_beta   90.00
_cell.angle_gamma   90.00
#
_symmetry.space_group_name_H-M   'P 1'
#
loop_
_entity.id
_entity.type
_entity.pdbx_description
1 polymer ?
#
loop_
_entity_poly.entity_id
_entity_poly.type
_entity_poly.pdbx_seq_one_letter_code
_entity_poly.pdbx_strand_id
1 'polypeptide(L)'
;MTKSLAKRKLAVLVAKDVLSRIKAEAIIPKRGVYLRSRKLAVLILKSKPGIELQKLLRMRKAPPCTACAIGSIFLSIVRLRNEFTTRFAAARNWEHHQPGMTIGSYDMRQRLHEAFTPDELERIENYFETDHPHRMTLPAIMNNIIKNKGTFNP
;
A
#
# COMPACT_ATOMS: atom_id res chain seq x y z
N MET A 1 0.19 20.63 -12.49
CA MET A 1 -1.13 20.48 -11.88
C MET A 1 -1.01 20.33 -10.37
N THR A 2 -1.76 21.10 -9.65
CA THR A 2 -1.77 21.02 -8.18
C THR A 2 -2.65 19.84 -7.73
N LYS A 3 -2.13 19.03 -6.84
CA LYS A 3 -2.86 17.92 -6.26
C LYS A 3 -4.08 18.42 -5.48
N SER A 4 -5.24 17.81 -5.66
CA SER A 4 -6.48 18.24 -5.00
C SER A 4 -6.40 18.09 -3.47
N LEU A 5 -7.19 18.90 -2.77
CA LEU A 5 -7.27 18.84 -1.31
C LEU A 5 -7.75 17.48 -0.83
N ALA A 6 -8.75 16.88 -1.52
CA ALA A 6 -9.26 15.56 -1.17
C ALA A 6 -8.19 14.48 -1.27
N LYS A 7 -7.40 14.48 -2.34
CA LYS A 7 -6.27 13.56 -2.49
C LYS A 7 -5.21 13.76 -1.41
N ARG A 8 -4.87 15.00 -1.09
CA ARG A 8 -3.89 15.31 -0.04
C ARG A 8 -4.37 14.83 1.33
N LYS A 9 -5.63 15.05 1.66
CA LYS A 9 -6.21 14.55 2.91
C LYS A 9 -6.14 13.03 3.01
N LEU A 10 -6.50 12.34 1.94
CA LEU A 10 -6.40 10.88 1.91
C LEU A 10 -4.94 10.43 2.03
N ALA A 11 -4.01 11.09 1.35
CA ALA A 11 -2.59 10.75 1.43
C ALA A 11 -2.06 10.87 2.87
N VAL A 12 -2.48 11.88 3.62
CA VAL A 12 -2.11 12.02 5.04
C VAL A 12 -2.69 10.87 5.87
N LEU A 13 -3.96 10.52 5.65
CA LEU A 13 -4.58 9.38 6.35
C LEU A 13 -3.87 8.07 6.05
N VAL A 14 -3.53 7.84 4.78
CA VAL A 14 -2.76 6.67 4.34
C VAL A 14 -1.40 6.64 5.03
N ALA A 15 -0.68 7.74 5.04
CA ALA A 15 0.64 7.80 5.67
C ALA A 15 0.57 7.50 7.17
N LYS A 16 -0.42 8.05 7.86
CA LYS A 16 -0.65 7.77 9.28
C LYS A 16 -1.03 6.32 9.53
N ASP A 17 -1.88 5.74 8.69
CA ASP A 17 -2.28 4.33 8.80
C ASP A 17 -1.07 3.41 8.57
N VAL A 18 -0.26 3.67 7.56
CA VAL A 18 0.95 2.89 7.29
C VAL A 18 1.89 2.93 8.50
N LEU A 19 2.16 4.11 9.06
CA LEU A 19 3.00 4.24 10.27
C LEU A 19 2.43 3.46 11.44
N SER A 20 1.14 3.55 11.68
CA SER A 20 0.45 2.79 12.73
C SER A 20 0.60 1.28 12.54
N ARG A 21 0.52 0.82 11.29
CA ARG A 21 0.64 -0.60 10.95
C ARG A 21 2.08 -1.10 11.07
N ILE A 22 3.06 -0.29 10.75
CA ILE A 22 4.46 -0.63 10.97
C ILE A 22 4.72 -0.77 12.49
N LYS A 23 4.24 0.19 13.28
CA LYS A 23 4.39 0.15 14.73
C LYS A 23 3.73 -1.08 15.36
N ALA A 24 2.58 -1.50 14.83
CA ALA A 24 1.86 -2.69 15.28
C ALA A 24 2.42 -4.00 14.68
N GLU A 25 3.49 -3.92 13.89
CA GLU A 25 4.10 -5.06 13.19
C GLU A 25 3.13 -5.76 12.21
N ALA A 26 2.11 -5.06 11.77
CA ALA A 26 1.14 -5.55 10.80
C ALA A 26 1.62 -5.32 9.35
N ILE A 27 2.49 -4.35 9.13
CA ILE A 27 3.23 -4.15 7.89
C ILE A 27 4.72 -4.27 8.21
N ILE A 28 5.39 -5.16 7.49
CA ILE A 28 6.84 -5.35 7.57
C ILE A 28 7.44 -4.79 6.28
N PRO A 29 8.06 -3.60 6.33
CA PRO A 29 8.64 -2.99 5.14
C PRO A 29 9.77 -3.84 4.57
N LYS A 30 9.70 -4.13 3.27
CA LYS A 30 10.76 -4.87 2.59
C LYS A 30 10.85 -4.46 1.13
N ARG A 31 12.05 -4.15 0.67
CA ARG A 31 12.32 -3.89 -0.72
C ARG A 31 12.20 -5.16 -1.55
N GLY A 32 11.87 -5.00 -2.81
CA GLY A 32 11.75 -6.11 -3.74
C GLY A 32 10.53 -6.98 -3.53
N VAL A 33 9.68 -6.66 -2.56
CA VAL A 33 8.46 -7.43 -2.27
C VAL A 33 7.26 -6.50 -2.30
N TYR A 34 6.46 -6.61 -3.34
CA TYR A 34 5.26 -5.76 -3.46
C TYR A 34 4.30 -6.02 -2.31
N LEU A 35 3.82 -7.25 -2.19
CA LEU A 35 2.97 -7.72 -1.11
C LEU A 35 3.24 -9.20 -0.87
N ARG A 36 3.42 -9.60 0.37
CA ARG A 36 3.54 -11.00 0.75
C ARG A 36 2.93 -11.26 2.12
N SER A 37 1.99 -12.18 2.17
CA SER A 37 1.48 -12.72 3.42
C SER A 37 0.90 -14.11 3.16
N ARG A 38 1.62 -15.15 3.55
CA ARG A 38 1.15 -16.53 3.41
C ARG A 38 -0.12 -16.78 4.21
N LYS A 39 -0.21 -16.24 5.42
CA LYS A 39 -1.38 -16.39 6.27
C LYS A 39 -2.60 -15.69 5.68
N LEU A 40 -2.43 -14.50 5.13
CA LEU A 40 -3.52 -13.79 4.47
C LEU A 40 -3.98 -14.52 3.21
N ALA A 41 -3.05 -15.05 2.41
CA ALA A 41 -3.38 -15.85 1.25
C ALA A 41 -4.24 -17.08 1.61
N VAL A 42 -3.89 -17.77 2.70
CA VAL A 42 -4.68 -18.91 3.20
C VAL A 42 -6.08 -18.46 3.62
N LEU A 43 -6.21 -17.33 4.32
CA LEU A 43 -7.51 -16.79 4.69
C LEU A 43 -8.36 -16.43 3.47
N ILE A 44 -7.76 -15.83 2.46
CA ILE A 44 -8.42 -15.50 1.20
C ILE A 44 -8.95 -16.77 0.53
N LEU A 45 -8.13 -17.81 0.43
CA LEU A 45 -8.51 -19.07 -0.19
C LEU A 45 -9.64 -19.79 0.57
N LYS A 46 -9.70 -19.64 1.89
CA LYS A 46 -10.75 -20.23 2.74
C LYS A 46 -12.01 -19.37 2.81
N SER A 47 -11.96 -18.14 2.34
CA SER A 47 -13.10 -17.23 2.40
C SER A 47 -14.13 -17.53 1.34
N LYS A 48 -15.40 -17.19 1.62
CA LYS A 48 -16.47 -17.27 0.64
C LYS A 48 -16.19 -16.31 -0.52
N PRO A 49 -16.51 -16.68 -1.76
CA PRO A 49 -16.42 -15.73 -2.88
C PRO A 49 -17.17 -14.43 -2.57
N GLY A 50 -16.57 -13.30 -2.89
CA GLY A 50 -17.17 -11.99 -2.67
C GLY A 50 -16.89 -11.33 -1.33
N ILE A 51 -16.15 -11.98 -0.42
CA ILE A 51 -15.67 -11.29 0.79
C ILE A 51 -14.71 -10.17 0.39
N GLU A 52 -14.93 -8.99 0.93
CA GLU A 52 -14.08 -7.85 0.67
C GLU A 52 -12.73 -7.97 1.37
N LEU A 53 -11.66 -7.68 0.65
CA LEU A 53 -10.30 -7.67 1.21
C LEU A 53 -10.22 -6.75 2.44
N GLN A 54 -10.96 -5.65 2.44
CA GLN A 54 -11.02 -4.73 3.57
C GLN A 54 -11.43 -5.43 4.87
N LYS A 55 -12.43 -6.31 4.82
CA LYS A 55 -12.87 -7.05 6.01
C LYS A 55 -11.76 -7.90 6.58
N LEU A 56 -11.00 -8.57 5.71
CA LEU A 56 -9.86 -9.38 6.14
C LEU A 56 -8.76 -8.53 6.75
N LEU A 57 -8.46 -7.38 6.17
CA LEU A 57 -7.42 -6.46 6.67
C LEU A 57 -7.81 -5.78 7.98
N ARG A 58 -9.10 -5.64 8.25
CA ARG A 58 -9.62 -5.03 9.49
C ARG A 58 -9.83 -6.01 10.63
N MET A 59 -9.69 -7.30 10.39
CA MET A 59 -9.83 -8.29 11.46
C MET A 59 -8.82 -8.03 12.58
N ARG A 60 -9.26 -8.24 13.84
CA ARG A 60 -8.42 -8.04 15.02
C ARG A 60 -7.11 -8.83 14.98
N LYS A 61 -7.15 -10.00 14.36
CA LYS A 61 -5.99 -10.88 14.18
C LYS A 61 -5.58 -10.98 12.71
N ALA A 62 -5.68 -9.87 11.98
CA ALA A 62 -5.22 -9.83 10.60
C ALA A 62 -3.73 -10.22 10.55
N PRO A 63 -3.34 -11.14 9.67
CA PRO A 63 -1.94 -11.56 9.58
C PRO A 63 -1.07 -10.43 9.06
N PRO A 64 0.20 -10.36 9.51
CA PRO A 64 1.12 -9.35 9.02
C PRO A 64 1.42 -9.54 7.54
N CYS A 65 1.62 -8.43 6.84
CA CYS A 65 2.02 -8.40 5.45
C CYS A 65 3.41 -7.81 5.30
N THR A 66 4.26 -8.48 4.55
CA THR A 66 5.53 -7.92 4.10
C THR A 66 5.27 -7.16 2.80
N ALA A 67 5.70 -5.91 2.72
CA ALA A 67 5.37 -5.06 1.58
C ALA A 67 6.43 -3.99 1.32
N CYS A 68 6.58 -3.60 0.06
CA CYS A 68 7.31 -2.39 -0.31
C CYS A 68 6.46 -1.13 -0.03
N ALA A 69 6.99 0.04 -0.35
CA ALA A 69 6.27 1.29 -0.14
C ALA A 69 4.94 1.33 -0.88
N ILE A 70 4.92 0.96 -2.15
CA ILE A 70 3.70 0.97 -2.97
C ILE A 70 2.69 -0.06 -2.46
N GLY A 71 3.14 -1.28 -2.12
CA GLY A 71 2.28 -2.31 -1.54
C GLY A 71 1.68 -1.87 -0.20
N SER A 72 2.45 -1.20 0.63
CA SER A 72 1.98 -0.67 1.92
C SER A 72 0.91 0.41 1.73
N ILE A 73 1.11 1.32 0.77
CA ILE A 73 0.13 2.34 0.40
C ILE A 73 -1.15 1.69 -0.09
N PHE A 74 -1.05 0.70 -0.98
CA PHE A 74 -2.20 -0.03 -1.50
C PHE A 74 -3.01 -0.69 -0.39
N LEU A 75 -2.37 -1.43 0.51
CA LEU A 75 -3.05 -2.06 1.64
C LEU A 75 -3.77 -1.03 2.52
N SER A 76 -3.13 0.09 2.76
CA SER A 76 -3.72 1.15 3.56
C SER A 76 -4.94 1.77 2.91
N ILE A 77 -4.89 2.05 1.60
CA ILE A 77 -6.04 2.60 0.87
C ILE A 77 -7.22 1.62 0.89
N VAL A 78 -6.97 0.34 0.63
CA VAL A 78 -8.01 -0.69 0.70
C VAL A 78 -8.61 -0.75 2.09
N ARG A 79 -7.77 -0.72 3.11
CA ARG A 79 -8.22 -0.76 4.50
C ARG A 79 -9.07 0.45 4.88
N LEU A 80 -8.70 1.63 4.42
CA LEU A 80 -9.40 2.88 4.74
C LEU A 80 -10.66 3.09 3.90
N ARG A 81 -10.61 2.77 2.63
CA ARG A 81 -11.66 3.12 1.67
C ARG A 81 -12.31 1.97 0.95
N ASN A 82 -11.71 0.78 1.03
CA ASN A 82 -12.31 -0.40 0.51
C ASN A 82 -12.78 -0.52 -0.93
N GLU A 83 -12.82 -1.62 -1.50
CA GLU A 83 -13.70 -2.14 -2.58
C GLU A 83 -13.07 -3.30 -3.33
N PHE A 84 -12.03 -3.90 -2.77
CA PHE A 84 -11.46 -5.11 -3.34
C PHE A 84 -12.06 -6.36 -2.69
N THR A 85 -12.58 -7.24 -3.51
CA THR A 85 -13.05 -8.55 -3.06
C THR A 85 -11.91 -9.54 -2.96
N THR A 86 -12.12 -10.63 -2.27
CA THR A 86 -11.16 -11.74 -2.21
C THR A 86 -10.88 -12.34 -3.58
N ARG A 87 -11.81 -12.20 -4.52
CA ARG A 87 -11.63 -12.64 -5.91
C ARG A 87 -10.43 -11.95 -6.55
N PHE A 88 -10.26 -10.66 -6.29
CA PHE A 88 -9.10 -9.93 -6.73
C PHE A 88 -7.82 -10.39 -6.01
N ALA A 89 -7.88 -10.50 -4.71
CA ALA A 89 -6.74 -10.89 -3.90
C ALA A 89 -6.35 -12.36 -4.10
N ALA A 90 -7.30 -13.21 -4.49
CA ALA A 90 -7.04 -14.59 -4.88
C ALA A 90 -6.51 -14.73 -6.31
N ALA A 91 -6.48 -13.66 -7.08
CA ALA A 91 -5.75 -13.66 -8.34
C ALA A 91 -4.31 -14.09 -8.06
N ARG A 92 -3.91 -15.18 -8.68
CA ARG A 92 -2.75 -16.03 -8.35
C ARG A 92 -1.41 -15.33 -8.18
N ASN A 93 -1.31 -14.05 -8.46
CA ASN A 93 -0.05 -13.33 -8.56
C ASN A 93 0.05 -12.10 -7.64
N TRP A 94 -0.91 -11.89 -6.76
CA TRP A 94 -0.82 -10.71 -5.90
C TRP A 94 0.40 -10.75 -4.95
N GLU A 95 0.79 -11.97 -4.53
CA GLU A 95 2.01 -12.19 -3.74
C GLU A 95 3.30 -12.04 -4.54
N HIS A 96 3.20 -12.16 -5.86
CA HIS A 96 4.34 -12.16 -6.77
C HIS A 96 4.52 -10.84 -7.51
N HIS A 97 3.69 -9.85 -7.25
CA HIS A 97 3.90 -8.53 -7.81
C HIS A 97 5.19 -7.96 -7.26
N GLN A 98 6.10 -7.65 -8.17
CA GLN A 98 7.37 -7.04 -7.83
C GLN A 98 7.31 -5.53 -8.10
N PRO A 99 8.12 -4.72 -7.37
CA PRO A 99 8.29 -3.32 -7.69
C PRO A 99 8.69 -3.13 -9.16
N GLY A 100 8.14 -2.14 -9.81
CA GLY A 100 8.39 -1.89 -11.22
C GLY A 100 7.57 -2.75 -12.19
N MET A 101 6.94 -3.81 -11.73
CA MET A 101 5.90 -4.45 -12.52
C MET A 101 4.69 -3.53 -12.57
N THR A 102 4.18 -3.31 -13.74
CA THR A 102 2.91 -2.59 -13.90
C THR A 102 1.93 -3.17 -12.90
N ILE A 103 1.55 -2.39 -11.93
CA ILE A 103 0.57 -2.80 -10.94
C ILE A 103 -0.58 -3.39 -11.73
N GLY A 104 -0.70 -4.71 -11.64
CA GLY A 104 -1.26 -5.55 -12.69
C GLY A 104 -2.73 -5.39 -12.99
N SER A 105 -3.45 -4.57 -12.27
CA SER A 105 -4.81 -4.29 -12.63
C SER A 105 -5.09 -2.80 -12.65
N TYR A 106 -5.93 -2.42 -13.57
CA TYR A 106 -6.49 -1.08 -13.67
C TYR A 106 -7.04 -0.63 -12.30
N ASP A 107 -7.71 -1.53 -11.59
CA ASP A 107 -8.32 -1.24 -10.29
C ASP A 107 -7.29 -0.88 -9.21
N MET A 108 -6.16 -1.58 -9.17
CA MET A 108 -5.09 -1.25 -8.23
C MET A 108 -4.55 0.16 -8.47
N ARG A 109 -4.29 0.49 -9.72
CA ARG A 109 -3.81 1.83 -10.08
C ARG A 109 -4.83 2.90 -9.71
N GLN A 110 -6.10 2.65 -9.97
CA GLN A 110 -7.17 3.58 -9.60
C GLN A 110 -7.18 3.86 -8.09
N ARG A 111 -6.98 2.83 -7.27
CA ARG A 111 -6.91 3.00 -5.81
C ARG A 111 -5.71 3.84 -5.39
N LEU A 112 -4.54 3.55 -5.92
CA LEU A 112 -3.34 4.34 -5.64
C LEU A 112 -3.51 5.80 -6.05
N HIS A 113 -4.13 6.04 -7.21
CA HIS A 113 -4.35 7.39 -7.72
C HIS A 113 -5.41 8.19 -6.94
N GLU A 114 -6.18 7.56 -6.06
CA GLU A 114 -7.07 8.29 -5.15
C GLU A 114 -6.31 9.18 -4.17
N ALA A 115 -5.08 8.81 -3.82
CA ALA A 115 -4.27 9.52 -2.86
C ALA A 115 -2.99 10.12 -3.44
N PHE A 116 -2.41 9.52 -4.48
CA PHE A 116 -1.11 9.90 -5.02
C PHE A 116 -1.15 10.04 -6.53
N THR A 117 -0.40 11.00 -7.06
CA THR A 117 -0.22 11.14 -8.50
C THR A 117 0.73 10.04 -9.02
N PRO A 118 0.67 9.70 -10.33
CA PRO A 118 1.62 8.76 -10.92
C PRO A 118 3.07 9.15 -10.67
N ASP A 119 3.41 10.43 -10.79
CA ASP A 119 4.76 10.93 -10.54
C ASP A 119 5.20 10.75 -9.09
N GLU A 120 4.30 11.01 -8.15
CA GLU A 120 4.58 10.76 -6.73
C GLU A 120 4.85 9.30 -6.44
N LEU A 121 4.05 8.39 -7.00
CA LEU A 121 4.22 6.95 -6.81
C LEU A 121 5.54 6.47 -7.37
N GLU A 122 5.92 6.93 -8.55
CA GLU A 122 7.22 6.61 -9.15
C GLU A 122 8.38 7.11 -8.27
N ARG A 123 8.30 8.32 -7.77
CA ARG A 123 9.32 8.88 -6.89
C ARG A 123 9.39 8.15 -5.55
N ILE A 124 8.25 7.81 -4.96
CA ILE A 124 8.19 7.02 -3.72
C ILE A 124 8.87 5.67 -3.94
N GLU A 125 8.55 4.99 -5.03
CA GLU A 125 9.18 3.72 -5.37
C GLU A 125 10.69 3.88 -5.53
N ASN A 126 11.14 4.88 -6.27
CA ASN A 126 12.56 5.13 -6.49
C ASN A 126 13.31 5.38 -5.18
N TYR A 127 12.80 6.22 -4.30
CA TYR A 127 13.43 6.50 -3.01
C TYR A 127 13.45 5.30 -2.07
N PHE A 128 12.53 4.38 -2.21
CA PHE A 128 12.45 3.20 -1.36
C PHE A 128 13.25 2.02 -1.92
N GLU A 129 13.16 1.77 -3.24
CA GLU A 129 13.67 0.54 -3.86
C GLU A 129 15.11 0.63 -4.34
N THR A 130 15.56 1.82 -4.78
CA THR A 130 16.88 1.94 -5.41
C THR A 130 17.98 2.27 -4.41
N ASP A 131 19.23 1.95 -4.76
CA ASP A 131 20.41 2.35 -4.00
C ASP A 131 20.78 3.81 -4.25
N HIS A 132 19.77 4.67 -4.17
CA HIS A 132 19.93 6.10 -4.34
C HIS A 132 20.67 6.69 -3.12
N PRO A 133 21.57 7.70 -3.29
CA PRO A 133 22.24 8.35 -2.16
C PRO A 133 21.28 8.91 -1.10
N HIS A 134 20.07 9.27 -1.53
CA HIS A 134 19.01 9.84 -0.68
C HIS A 134 17.91 8.83 -0.34
N ARG A 135 18.23 7.55 -0.38
CA ARG A 135 17.30 6.48 -0.06
C ARG A 135 16.61 6.70 1.27
N MET A 136 15.30 6.45 1.27
CA MET A 136 14.46 6.63 2.44
C MET A 136 13.86 5.32 2.92
N THR A 137 13.74 5.18 4.24
CA THR A 137 12.94 4.12 4.85
C THR A 137 11.46 4.42 4.66
N LEU A 138 10.61 3.40 4.78
CA LEU A 138 9.17 3.61 4.67
C LEU A 138 8.63 4.60 5.71
N PRO A 139 9.02 4.53 7.00
CA PRO A 139 8.60 5.56 7.95
C PRO A 139 9.03 6.98 7.56
N ALA A 140 10.24 7.14 7.02
CA ALA A 140 10.70 8.44 6.57
C ALA A 140 9.87 9.00 5.40
N ILE A 141 9.50 8.15 4.46
CA ILE A 141 8.60 8.52 3.35
C ILE A 141 7.25 8.96 3.89
N MET A 142 6.65 8.19 4.80
CA MET A 142 5.35 8.51 5.37
C MET A 142 5.39 9.82 6.18
N ASN A 143 6.42 10.03 6.96
CA ASN A 143 6.61 11.28 7.69
C ASN A 143 6.78 12.48 6.75
N ASN A 144 7.47 12.31 5.63
CA ASN A 144 7.59 13.36 4.62
C ASN A 144 6.21 13.74 4.05
N ILE A 145 5.38 12.75 3.73
CA ILE A 145 4.02 12.98 3.23
C ILE A 145 3.18 13.76 4.25
N ILE A 146 3.26 13.38 5.52
CA ILE A 146 2.52 14.07 6.59
C ILE A 146 3.02 15.51 6.74
N LYS A 147 4.33 15.70 6.83
CA LYS A 147 4.96 17.02 6.95
C LYS A 147 4.58 17.94 5.80
N ASN A 148 4.48 17.43 4.61
CA ASN A 148 4.13 18.17 3.41
C ASN A 148 2.63 18.13 3.09
N LYS A 149 1.80 17.88 4.11
CA LYS A 149 0.34 17.96 4.05
C LYS A 149 -0.28 17.13 2.91
N GLY A 150 0.24 15.93 2.73
CA GLY A 150 -0.29 14.96 1.77
C GLY A 150 0.41 14.95 0.41
N THR A 151 1.57 15.56 0.30
CA THR A 151 2.39 15.52 -0.92
C THR A 151 3.76 14.94 -0.58
N PHE A 152 4.24 13.99 -1.38
CA PHE A 152 5.59 13.47 -1.25
C PHE A 152 6.58 14.46 -1.87
N ASN A 153 7.38 15.09 -1.03
CA ASN A 153 8.35 16.10 -1.44
C ASN A 153 9.62 15.98 -0.59
N PRO A 154 10.47 15.03 -0.91
CA PRO A 154 11.70 14.77 -0.18
C PRO A 154 12.75 15.87 -0.36
#